data_e9ca63db2e288de4c4ee7639bb1b6f1d
#
_entry.id   e9ca63db2e288de4c4ee7639bb1b6f1d
#
_cell.length_a   1.000
_cell.length_b   1.000
_cell.length_c   1.000
_cell.angle_alpha   90.00
_cell.angle_beta   90.00
_cell.angle_gamma   90.00
#
_symmetry.space_group_name_H-M   'P 1'
#
loop_
_entity.id
_entity.type
_entity.pdbx_description
1 polymer ?
#
loop_
_entity_poly.entity_id
_entity_poly.type
_entity_poly.pdbx_seq_one_letter_code
_entity_poly.pdbx_strand_id
1 'polypeptide(L)'
;EHHFQYEGYEVLPNLILFGQHLASQTKNLRLGQMFNVVPQWNPLRLAEDFAIADIITGGRMEFGVGRGTVPREAWPLGTVVASGDNDMSAEHDKINRQIFEESLEIIKRAWTNERFSFKGEHFTLPAEDIPDRGSNVDDLTLIPRPQRSIDIFQPVTSPETIEYVPRAGHKAVYWL
;
A
#
# COMPACT_ATOMS: atom_id res chain seq x y z
N GLU A 1 -7.26 -7.78 2.93
CA GLU A 1 -6.50 -8.55 1.95
C GLU A 1 -5.93 -9.78 2.64
N HIS A 2 -6.21 -10.96 2.11
CA HIS A 2 -5.71 -12.25 2.60
C HIS A 2 -5.47 -13.22 1.45
N HIS A 3 -4.41 -14.04 1.59
CA HIS A 3 -3.90 -14.92 0.54
C HIS A 3 -3.64 -16.33 1.04
N PHE A 4 -3.66 -17.31 0.12
CA PHE A 4 -3.10 -18.66 0.30
C PHE A 4 -3.64 -19.46 1.51
N GLN A 5 -4.86 -19.17 1.98
CA GLN A 5 -5.53 -19.99 2.98
C GLN A 5 -5.93 -21.32 2.38
N TYR A 6 -5.51 -22.43 2.99
CA TYR A 6 -5.78 -23.77 2.53
C TYR A 6 -7.29 -24.06 2.39
N GLU A 7 -8.08 -23.62 3.34
CA GLU A 7 -9.53 -23.84 3.36
C GLU A 7 -10.32 -22.76 2.60
N GLY A 8 -9.64 -21.84 1.94
CA GLY A 8 -10.29 -20.68 1.27
C GLY A 8 -10.95 -19.69 2.23
N TYR A 9 -10.73 -19.87 3.51
CA TYR A 9 -11.30 -19.02 4.56
C TYR A 9 -10.67 -17.63 4.54
N GLU A 10 -11.50 -16.58 4.56
CA GLU A 10 -11.08 -15.17 4.52
C GLU A 10 -10.23 -14.74 3.29
N VAL A 11 -10.15 -15.56 2.24
CA VAL A 11 -9.33 -15.21 1.08
C VAL A 11 -10.02 -14.19 0.19
N LEU A 12 -9.45 -12.99 0.15
CA LEU A 12 -9.77 -11.94 -0.81
C LEU A 12 -8.48 -11.24 -1.25
N PRO A 13 -7.82 -11.74 -2.31
CA PRO A 13 -6.45 -11.37 -2.63
C PRO A 13 -6.29 -10.01 -3.31
N ASN A 14 -7.36 -9.37 -3.75
CA ASN A 14 -7.29 -8.04 -4.36
C ASN A 14 -8.54 -7.22 -4.04
N LEU A 15 -8.40 -6.31 -3.09
CA LEU A 15 -9.50 -5.45 -2.64
C LEU A 15 -9.85 -4.37 -3.66
N ILE A 16 -8.88 -3.93 -4.48
CA ILE A 16 -9.09 -2.91 -5.51
C ILE A 16 -10.02 -3.45 -6.59
N LEU A 17 -9.73 -4.64 -7.13
CA LEU A 17 -10.57 -5.27 -8.15
C LEU A 17 -11.98 -5.59 -7.63
N PHE A 18 -12.06 -6.10 -6.40
CA PHE A 18 -13.37 -6.38 -5.79
C PHE A 18 -14.16 -5.09 -5.53
N GLY A 19 -13.50 -4.04 -5.06
CA GLY A 19 -14.10 -2.72 -4.88
C GLY A 19 -14.63 -2.14 -6.20
N GLN A 20 -13.89 -2.28 -7.30
CA GLN A 20 -14.37 -1.85 -8.63
C GLN A 20 -15.60 -2.63 -9.07
N HIS A 21 -15.64 -3.95 -8.83
CA HIS A 21 -16.82 -4.75 -9.12
C HIS A 21 -18.04 -4.24 -8.36
N LEU A 22 -17.93 -4.00 -7.05
CA LEU A 22 -19.02 -3.47 -6.24
C LEU A 22 -19.43 -2.05 -6.67
N ALA A 23 -18.45 -1.22 -7.03
CA ALA A 23 -18.72 0.12 -7.53
C ALA A 23 -19.54 0.12 -8.83
N SER A 24 -19.31 -0.87 -9.70
CA SER A 24 -20.06 -1.01 -10.95
C SER A 24 -21.55 -1.38 -10.73
N GLN A 25 -21.87 -2.00 -9.59
CA GLN A 25 -23.24 -2.38 -9.21
C GLN A 25 -23.95 -1.31 -8.38
N THR A 26 -23.27 -0.23 -8.02
CA THR A 26 -23.79 0.82 -7.14
C THR A 26 -23.50 2.22 -7.71
N LYS A 27 -24.28 3.22 -7.28
CA LYS A 27 -24.11 4.60 -7.78
C LYS A 27 -23.43 5.51 -6.72
N ASN A 28 -23.77 5.36 -5.46
CA ASN A 28 -23.40 6.31 -4.41
C ASN A 28 -22.54 5.68 -3.31
N LEU A 29 -22.39 4.35 -3.29
CA LEU A 29 -21.63 3.65 -2.26
C LEU A 29 -20.16 4.03 -2.35
N ARG A 30 -19.56 4.44 -1.23
CA ARG A 30 -18.11 4.57 -1.06
C ARG A 30 -17.54 3.25 -0.56
N LEU A 31 -16.38 2.89 -1.04
CA LEU A 31 -15.80 1.55 -0.86
C LEU A 31 -14.42 1.68 -0.21
N GLY A 32 -14.34 1.31 1.04
CA GLY A 32 -13.10 1.28 1.81
C GLY A 32 -12.42 -0.08 1.75
N GLN A 33 -11.16 -0.09 1.36
CA GLN A 33 -10.33 -1.30 1.34
C GLN A 33 -9.63 -1.45 2.70
N MET A 34 -10.18 -2.23 3.61
CA MET A 34 -9.66 -2.36 4.97
C MET A 34 -9.09 -3.78 5.21
N PHE A 35 -7.81 -4.06 4.79
CA PHE A 35 -6.81 -3.12 4.27
C PHE A 35 -6.02 -3.77 3.12
N ASN A 36 -5.45 -2.97 2.23
CA ASN A 36 -4.38 -3.44 1.34
C ASN A 36 -3.11 -3.67 2.17
N VAL A 37 -2.49 -4.81 2.05
CA VAL A 37 -1.25 -5.15 2.78
C VAL A 37 -0.06 -4.60 2.00
N VAL A 38 0.26 -3.32 2.23
CA VAL A 38 1.21 -2.55 1.42
C VAL A 38 2.57 -3.22 1.22
N PRO A 39 3.20 -3.87 2.24
CA PRO A 39 4.49 -4.54 2.03
C PRO A 39 4.44 -5.74 1.08
N GLN A 40 3.26 -6.24 0.72
CA GLN A 40 3.09 -7.34 -0.22
C GLN A 40 2.93 -6.87 -1.68
N TRP A 41 2.94 -5.54 -1.89
CA TRP A 41 2.81 -4.92 -3.20
C TRP A 41 4.11 -4.23 -3.63
N ASN A 42 4.33 -4.17 -4.95
CA ASN A 42 5.22 -3.14 -5.47
C ASN A 42 4.51 -1.77 -5.30
N PRO A 43 5.11 -0.78 -4.62
CA PRO A 43 4.44 0.47 -4.31
C PRO A 43 4.00 1.28 -5.54
N LEU A 44 4.76 1.22 -6.64
CA LEU A 44 4.39 1.89 -7.88
C LEU A 44 3.15 1.24 -8.50
N ARG A 45 3.09 -0.10 -8.51
CA ARG A 45 1.92 -0.81 -9.03
C ARG A 45 0.68 -0.57 -8.20
N LEU A 46 0.82 -0.57 -6.88
CA LEU A 46 -0.30 -0.25 -5.99
C LEU A 46 -0.80 1.18 -6.21
N ALA A 47 0.12 2.14 -6.40
CA ALA A 47 -0.23 3.53 -6.69
C ALA A 47 -0.97 3.69 -8.02
N GLU A 48 -0.53 3.00 -9.09
CA GLU A 48 -1.20 2.99 -10.39
C GLU A 48 -2.59 2.36 -10.33
N ASP A 49 -2.69 1.16 -9.77
CA ASP A 49 -3.92 0.39 -9.72
C ASP A 49 -5.00 1.13 -8.92
N PHE A 50 -4.62 1.74 -7.79
CA PHE A 50 -5.55 2.55 -7.00
C PHE A 50 -5.96 3.84 -7.72
N ALA A 51 -5.05 4.54 -8.38
CA ALA A 51 -5.35 5.76 -9.13
C ALA A 51 -6.35 5.47 -10.26
N ILE A 52 -6.16 4.38 -11.00
CA ILE A 52 -7.10 3.92 -12.02
C ILE A 52 -8.46 3.59 -11.40
N ALA A 53 -8.47 2.86 -10.30
CA ALA A 53 -9.69 2.48 -9.59
C ALA A 53 -10.47 3.71 -9.09
N ASP A 54 -9.78 4.70 -8.53
CA ASP A 54 -10.41 5.96 -8.07
C ASP A 54 -11.06 6.71 -9.24
N ILE A 55 -10.38 6.81 -10.37
CA ILE A 55 -10.92 7.47 -11.58
C ILE A 55 -12.14 6.72 -12.14
N ILE A 56 -12.03 5.40 -12.33
CA ILE A 56 -13.12 4.58 -12.89
C ILE A 56 -14.36 4.62 -12.00
N THR A 57 -14.19 4.66 -10.70
CA THR A 57 -15.30 4.69 -9.75
C THR A 57 -15.83 6.09 -9.45
N GLY A 58 -15.26 7.13 -10.08
CA GLY A 58 -15.65 8.53 -9.87
C GLY A 58 -15.33 9.03 -8.46
N GLY A 59 -14.19 8.65 -7.90
CA GLY A 59 -13.72 9.10 -6.58
C GLY A 59 -14.42 8.42 -5.39
N ARG A 60 -14.96 7.23 -5.58
CA ARG A 60 -15.69 6.49 -4.52
C ARG A 60 -14.84 5.47 -3.76
N MET A 61 -13.55 5.34 -4.11
CA MET A 61 -12.62 4.45 -3.42
C MET A 61 -11.96 5.15 -2.22
N GLU A 62 -11.80 4.42 -1.12
CA GLU A 62 -11.05 4.86 0.06
C GLU A 62 -9.84 3.97 0.27
N PHE A 63 -8.68 4.56 0.43
CA PHE A 63 -7.41 3.82 0.48
C PHE A 63 -7.08 3.36 1.91
N GLY A 64 -7.43 2.14 2.23
CA GLY A 64 -7.03 1.51 3.48
C GLY A 64 -5.72 0.73 3.34
N VAL A 65 -4.81 0.88 4.30
CA VAL A 65 -3.46 0.34 4.29
C VAL A 65 -3.13 -0.40 5.58
N GLY A 66 -2.46 -1.53 5.46
CA GLY A 66 -1.99 -2.34 6.57
C GLY A 66 -0.61 -2.93 6.32
N ARG A 67 0.03 -3.43 7.38
CA ARG A 67 1.36 -4.06 7.30
C ARG A 67 1.32 -5.56 7.08
N GLY A 68 0.16 -6.19 7.27
CA GLY A 68 0.01 -7.64 7.31
C GLY A 68 0.51 -8.24 8.63
N THR A 69 0.04 -9.45 8.92
CA THR A 69 0.34 -10.17 10.17
C THR A 69 0.59 -11.66 9.97
N VAL A 70 0.42 -12.18 8.75
CA VAL A 70 0.41 -13.62 8.48
C VAL A 70 1.65 -14.03 7.69
N PRO A 71 2.60 -14.79 8.28
CA PRO A 71 3.83 -15.21 7.60
C PRO A 71 3.59 -16.00 6.31
N ARG A 72 2.58 -16.87 6.30
CA ARG A 72 2.19 -17.66 5.12
C ARG A 72 1.81 -16.78 3.91
N GLU A 73 1.33 -15.57 4.14
CA GLU A 73 0.98 -14.62 3.09
C GLU A 73 2.18 -13.76 2.68
N ALA A 74 2.94 -13.28 3.67
CA ALA A 74 4.05 -12.37 3.46
C ALA A 74 5.24 -13.02 2.73
N TRP A 75 5.68 -14.18 3.19
CA TRP A 75 6.90 -14.80 2.67
C TRP A 75 6.84 -15.21 1.20
N PRO A 76 5.76 -15.85 0.70
CA PRO A 76 5.63 -16.12 -0.73
C PRO A 76 5.57 -14.87 -1.61
N LEU A 77 5.16 -13.74 -1.06
CA LEU A 77 5.10 -12.44 -1.73
C LEU A 77 6.38 -11.60 -1.54
N GLY A 78 7.45 -12.21 -1.01
CA GLY A 78 8.78 -11.59 -0.94
C GLY A 78 8.96 -10.57 0.18
N THR A 79 8.08 -10.57 1.18
CA THR A 79 8.21 -9.71 2.36
C THR A 79 8.19 -10.54 3.65
N VAL A 80 8.37 -9.89 4.79
CA VAL A 80 8.41 -10.53 6.11
C VAL A 80 7.43 -9.87 7.07
N VAL A 81 6.99 -10.62 8.07
CA VAL A 81 6.22 -10.13 9.22
C VAL A 81 6.74 -10.79 10.50
N ALA A 82 6.49 -10.17 11.63
CA ALA A 82 6.80 -10.76 12.92
C ALA A 82 6.12 -12.13 13.08
N SER A 83 6.85 -13.10 13.64
CA SER A 83 6.34 -14.44 13.89
C SER A 83 7.02 -15.06 15.11
N GLY A 84 6.27 -15.25 16.19
CA GLY A 84 6.78 -15.75 17.47
C GLY A 84 7.50 -14.69 18.29
N ASP A 85 7.99 -15.09 19.44
CA ASP A 85 8.69 -14.23 20.42
C ASP A 85 10.19 -14.53 20.41
N ASN A 86 10.89 -14.05 19.39
CA ASN A 86 12.34 -14.19 19.26
C ASN A 86 12.98 -12.98 18.58
N ASP A 87 14.29 -12.88 18.59
CA ASP A 87 15.03 -11.75 18.00
C ASP A 87 14.77 -11.59 16.50
N MET A 88 14.59 -12.69 15.79
CA MET A 88 14.25 -12.67 14.36
C MET A 88 12.86 -12.07 14.12
N SER A 89 11.91 -12.30 15.01
CA SER A 89 10.58 -11.70 14.95
C SER A 89 10.64 -10.18 15.08
N ALA A 90 11.44 -9.65 15.99
CA ALA A 90 11.66 -8.22 16.18
C ALA A 90 12.33 -7.58 14.96
N GLU A 91 13.31 -8.24 14.36
CA GLU A 91 13.94 -7.75 13.12
C GLU A 91 12.98 -7.79 11.93
N HIS A 92 12.16 -8.83 11.79
CA HIS A 92 11.13 -8.89 10.77
C HIS A 92 10.06 -7.77 10.94
N ASP A 93 9.67 -7.45 12.18
CA ASP A 93 8.75 -6.33 12.43
C ASP A 93 9.36 -4.99 11.99
N LYS A 94 10.63 -4.78 12.31
CA LYS A 94 11.37 -3.58 11.92
C LYS A 94 11.45 -3.45 10.39
N ILE A 95 11.89 -4.49 9.69
CA ILE A 95 11.98 -4.52 8.21
C ILE A 95 10.61 -4.27 7.59
N ASN A 96 9.57 -4.97 8.06
CA ASN A 96 8.22 -4.80 7.57
C ASN A 96 7.71 -3.37 7.75
N ARG A 97 7.99 -2.74 8.89
CA ARG A 97 7.64 -1.36 9.18
C ARG A 97 8.35 -0.39 8.23
N GLN A 98 9.65 -0.56 8.01
CA GLN A 98 10.42 0.27 7.09
C GLN A 98 9.90 0.15 5.65
N ILE A 99 9.66 -1.07 5.16
CA ILE A 99 9.07 -1.30 3.83
C ILE A 99 7.71 -0.61 3.71
N PHE A 100 6.85 -0.73 4.73
CA PHE A 100 5.54 -0.10 4.75
C PHE A 100 5.63 1.42 4.68
N GLU A 101 6.47 2.04 5.51
CA GLU A 101 6.62 3.50 5.58
C GLU A 101 7.22 4.07 4.29
N GLU A 102 8.28 3.44 3.74
CA GLU A 102 8.87 3.82 2.46
C GLU A 102 7.86 3.67 1.31
N SER A 103 7.13 2.56 1.27
CA SER A 103 6.09 2.34 0.25
C SER A 103 5.01 3.40 0.29
N LEU A 104 4.52 3.79 1.46
CA LEU A 104 3.53 4.87 1.58
C LEU A 104 4.09 6.23 1.14
N GLU A 105 5.33 6.52 1.45
CA GLU A 105 5.98 7.76 0.99
C GLU A 105 6.11 7.77 -0.54
N ILE A 106 6.51 6.66 -1.15
CA ILE A 106 6.57 6.50 -2.61
C ILE A 106 5.19 6.71 -3.23
N ILE A 107 4.16 6.07 -2.70
CA ILE A 107 2.78 6.20 -3.19
C ILE A 107 2.31 7.66 -3.10
N LYS A 108 2.53 8.32 -1.98
CA LYS A 108 2.17 9.74 -1.80
C LYS A 108 2.89 10.64 -2.81
N ARG A 109 4.21 10.46 -3.00
CA ARG A 109 4.99 11.21 -4.01
C ARG A 109 4.45 10.97 -5.41
N ALA A 110 4.20 9.71 -5.76
CA ALA A 110 3.67 9.34 -7.07
C ALA A 110 2.32 9.99 -7.37
N TRP A 111 1.45 10.13 -6.37
CA TRP A 111 0.14 10.76 -6.55
C TRP A 111 0.17 12.29 -6.58
N THR A 112 1.12 12.90 -5.88
CA THR A 112 1.12 14.37 -5.67
C THR A 112 2.10 15.13 -6.56
N ASN A 113 3.18 14.49 -6.99
CA ASN A 113 4.22 15.14 -7.76
C ASN A 113 4.11 14.77 -9.25
N GLU A 114 4.39 15.72 -10.13
CA GLU A 114 4.46 15.47 -11.55
C GLU A 114 5.63 14.54 -11.90
N ARG A 115 6.77 14.79 -11.26
CA ARG A 115 7.97 13.98 -11.33
C ARG A 115 8.47 13.69 -9.93
N PHE A 116 8.95 12.50 -9.69
CA PHE A 116 9.47 12.11 -8.39
C PHE A 116 10.58 11.08 -8.49
N SER A 117 11.43 11.09 -7.49
CA SER A 117 12.40 10.04 -7.18
C SER A 117 12.33 9.71 -5.70
N PHE A 118 12.87 8.57 -5.32
CA PHE A 118 12.93 8.12 -3.93
C PHE A 118 14.23 7.33 -3.70
N LYS A 119 14.89 7.58 -2.59
CA LYS A 119 16.02 6.77 -2.12
C LYS A 119 15.86 6.50 -0.63
N GLY A 120 15.62 5.25 -0.28
CA GLY A 120 15.47 4.75 1.08
C GLY A 120 16.37 3.56 1.36
N GLU A 121 16.04 2.81 2.39
CA GLU A 121 16.75 1.59 2.78
C GLU A 121 16.37 0.41 1.88
N HIS A 122 15.08 0.33 1.50
CA HIS A 122 14.51 -0.79 0.75
C HIS A 122 14.21 -0.46 -0.71
N PHE A 123 14.06 0.82 -1.05
CA PHE A 123 13.71 1.24 -2.40
C PHE A 123 14.64 2.35 -2.92
N THR A 124 15.06 2.21 -4.17
CA THR A 124 15.68 3.27 -4.97
C THR A 124 14.89 3.41 -6.27
N LEU A 125 14.28 4.57 -6.50
CA LEU A 125 13.39 4.83 -7.62
C LEU A 125 13.70 6.19 -8.27
N PRO A 126 13.98 6.24 -9.59
CA PRO A 126 14.26 5.10 -10.46
C PRO A 126 15.48 4.30 -9.98
N ALA A 127 15.64 3.06 -10.45
CA ALA A 127 16.89 2.35 -10.27
C ALA A 127 18.03 3.11 -10.98
N GLU A 128 19.25 2.96 -10.49
CA GLU A 128 20.42 3.62 -11.09
C GLU A 128 20.65 3.10 -12.53
N ASP A 129 21.13 3.99 -13.39
CA ASP A 129 21.55 3.68 -14.76
C ASP A 129 20.48 3.07 -15.69
N ILE A 130 19.21 3.40 -15.48
CA ILE A 130 18.17 3.02 -16.46
C ILE A 130 18.38 3.86 -17.75
N PRO A 131 18.69 3.24 -18.89
CA PRO A 131 18.93 3.99 -20.12
C PRO A 131 17.62 4.50 -20.74
N ASP A 132 17.59 5.76 -21.16
CA ASP A 132 16.50 6.34 -21.92
C ASP A 132 17.03 7.29 -23.01
N ARG A 133 16.91 6.88 -24.28
CA ARG A 133 17.16 7.72 -25.49
C ARG A 133 18.48 8.49 -25.46
N GLY A 134 19.55 7.89 -24.93
CA GLY A 134 20.89 8.50 -24.85
C GLY A 134 21.18 9.29 -23.57
N SER A 135 20.28 9.24 -22.61
CA SER A 135 20.46 9.71 -21.23
C SER A 135 20.04 8.62 -20.25
N ASN A 136 20.04 8.92 -18.97
CA ASN A 136 19.47 8.08 -17.93
C ASN A 136 18.13 8.63 -17.45
N VAL A 137 17.31 7.75 -16.87
CA VAL A 137 16.05 8.14 -16.19
C VAL A 137 16.38 8.65 -14.80
N ASP A 138 16.19 9.96 -14.58
CA ASP A 138 16.46 10.60 -13.27
C ASP A 138 15.23 10.67 -12.38
N ASP A 139 14.03 10.70 -12.97
CA ASP A 139 12.74 10.77 -12.27
C ASP A 139 11.69 9.89 -12.91
N LEU A 140 10.69 9.50 -12.12
CA LEU A 140 9.48 8.81 -12.57
C LEU A 140 8.28 9.75 -12.64
N THR A 141 7.31 9.41 -13.47
CA THR A 141 5.99 10.05 -13.54
C THR A 141 4.91 8.99 -13.46
N LEU A 142 3.99 9.12 -12.53
CA LEU A 142 2.82 8.24 -12.48
C LEU A 142 1.70 8.77 -13.39
N ILE A 143 1.18 7.92 -14.29
CA ILE A 143 0.04 8.23 -15.15
C ILE A 143 -0.90 7.01 -15.21
N PRO A 144 -2.21 7.18 -14.85
CA PRO A 144 -2.80 8.40 -14.34
C PRO A 144 -2.48 8.65 -12.86
N ARG A 145 -2.71 9.88 -12.41
CA ARG A 145 -2.73 10.24 -10.99
C ARG A 145 -4.16 10.41 -10.50
N PRO A 146 -4.45 10.19 -9.21
CA PRO A 146 -5.76 10.50 -8.64
C PRO A 146 -6.14 11.97 -8.91
N GLN A 147 -7.41 12.21 -9.21
CA GLN A 147 -7.91 13.57 -9.49
C GLN A 147 -8.28 14.36 -8.23
N ARG A 148 -8.15 13.74 -7.07
CA ARG A 148 -8.45 14.32 -5.76
C ARG A 148 -7.36 13.94 -4.75
N SER A 149 -7.33 14.63 -3.64
CA SER A 149 -6.56 14.16 -2.48
C SER A 149 -7.14 12.85 -1.95
N ILE A 150 -6.28 11.86 -1.74
CA ILE A 150 -6.68 10.54 -1.24
C ILE A 150 -6.48 10.50 0.27
N ASP A 151 -7.56 10.22 0.99
CA ASP A 151 -7.51 9.90 2.40
C ASP A 151 -6.95 8.48 2.59
N ILE A 152 -5.97 8.35 3.47
CA ILE A 152 -5.37 7.07 3.83
C ILE A 152 -5.94 6.62 5.17
N PHE A 153 -6.54 5.42 5.19
CA PHE A 153 -7.08 4.80 6.39
C PHE A 153 -6.13 3.73 6.88
N GLN A 154 -5.79 3.75 8.17
CA GLN A 154 -4.84 2.81 8.75
C GLN A 154 -5.36 2.23 10.08
N PRO A 155 -5.16 0.92 10.33
CA PRO A 155 -5.52 0.31 11.61
C PRO A 155 -4.67 0.86 12.75
N VAL A 156 -5.30 1.06 13.89
CA VAL A 156 -4.65 1.45 15.14
C VAL A 156 -4.85 0.32 16.13
N THR A 157 -3.77 -0.43 16.39
CA THR A 157 -3.79 -1.64 17.23
C THR A 157 -2.71 -1.66 18.31
N SER A 158 -1.79 -0.69 18.30
CA SER A 158 -0.69 -0.60 19.26
C SER A 158 -0.40 0.87 19.63
N PRO A 159 0.31 1.11 20.77
CA PRO A 159 0.74 2.46 21.15
C PRO A 159 1.51 3.20 20.03
N GLU A 160 2.39 2.50 19.32
CA GLU A 160 3.19 3.08 18.23
C GLU A 160 2.28 3.57 17.08
N THR A 161 1.23 2.80 16.75
CA THR A 161 0.29 3.21 15.70
C THR A 161 -0.61 4.36 16.13
N ILE A 162 -0.94 4.47 17.43
CA ILE A 162 -1.66 5.62 17.98
C ILE A 162 -0.89 6.92 17.75
N GLU A 163 0.45 6.89 17.86
CA GLU A 163 1.28 8.05 17.63
C GLU A 163 1.57 8.29 16.14
N TYR A 164 1.84 7.23 15.39
CA TYR A 164 2.23 7.31 13.98
C TYR A 164 1.10 7.81 13.08
N VAL A 165 -0.09 7.23 13.22
CA VAL A 165 -1.22 7.48 12.30
C VAL A 165 -1.58 8.97 12.20
N PRO A 166 -1.75 9.73 13.30
CA PRO A 166 -2.00 11.17 13.21
C PRO A 166 -0.83 11.96 12.64
N ARG A 167 0.42 11.61 13.01
CA ARG A 167 1.62 12.29 12.49
C ARG A 167 1.76 12.12 10.98
N ALA A 168 1.40 10.95 10.45
CA ALA A 168 1.40 10.65 9.02
C ALA A 168 0.23 11.30 8.26
N GLY A 169 -0.71 11.96 8.97
CA GLY A 169 -1.92 12.54 8.38
C GLY A 169 -2.94 11.49 7.92
N HIS A 170 -2.89 10.29 8.48
CA HIS A 170 -3.80 9.20 8.15
C HIS A 170 -5.05 9.21 9.05
N LYS A 171 -6.12 8.63 8.56
CA LYS A 171 -7.35 8.40 9.31
C LYS A 171 -7.26 7.07 10.08
N ALA A 172 -7.47 7.13 11.38
CA ALA A 172 -7.43 5.97 12.25
C ALA A 172 -8.66 5.09 12.06
N VAL A 173 -8.44 3.78 11.97
CA VAL A 173 -9.48 2.76 12.00
C VAL A 173 -9.27 1.91 13.24
N TYR A 174 -10.26 1.89 14.13
CA TYR A 174 -10.28 1.06 15.31
C TYR A 174 -11.28 -0.08 15.12
N TRP A 175 -10.95 -1.27 15.58
CA TRP A 175 -11.93 -2.33 15.80
C TRP A 175 -11.85 -2.79 17.23
N LEU A 176 -12.99 -3.15 17.74
CA LEU A 176 -13.18 -3.63 19.11
C LEU A 176 -13.09 -5.16 19.14
#